data_1c3a829d967ea00e80efafcaae310b30
#
_entry.id   1c3a829d967ea00e80efafcaae310b30
#
_cell.length_a   1.000
_cell.length_b   1.000
_cell.length_c   1.000
_cell.angle_alpha   90.00
_cell.angle_beta   90.00
_cell.angle_gamma   90.00
#
_symmetry.space_group_name_H-M   'P 1'
#
loop_
_entity.id
_entity.type
_entity.pdbx_description
1 polymer ?
#
loop_
_entity_poly.entity_id
_entity_poly.type
_entity_poly.pdbx_seq_one_letter_code
_entity_poly.pdbx_strand_id
1 'polypeptide(L)'
;MNFIYNLLLFKVSILLRFIALFNKKIKLFVDGRKQTFNKLNSIQKTDKVIWFHAASLGEFEQGRPIIEALKERYKNHKIVVTFFSPSGYEIRKNYNLADVVCYLPFDTKSNVKKFIDKIHPEIAIIIKYEFWPNLLSEVRKQGINTILISGIFRKKQSFFKWHGGFMRDKLNAFNHFYLQNKESKKLLSTIGFENITIAGDTRFDRVLDILKQDNSLDFINEFKNDTYTLVAGSTWKEDEKLLVNYINNHALADEKFIIAPHNINQKQIKELQESINKKTILYSEKEGQNLSENQVFIIDTIGLLTKIYSYADVAYVGGGLATGLHNILEPATFGVPIVFGANKYKKFQEATDLLKLGGVKTVVNEQEFTTIFTSLKNKKEFRTKLGSINQKYISENTGATKTIMDYIKKTL
;
A
#
# COMPACT_ATOMS: atom_id res chain seq x y z
N MET A 1 -19.50 4.17 -28.94
CA MET A 1 -18.58 4.29 -27.78
C MET A 1 -17.31 3.44 -27.94
N ASN A 2 -17.37 2.14 -28.27
CA ASN A 2 -16.16 1.31 -28.49
C ASN A 2 -15.20 1.88 -29.55
N PHE A 3 -15.70 2.39 -30.67
CA PHE A 3 -14.87 2.99 -31.72
C PHE A 3 -14.13 4.23 -31.21
N ILE A 4 -14.86 5.14 -30.56
CA ILE A 4 -14.27 6.39 -30.00
C ILE A 4 -13.20 6.06 -28.96
N TYR A 5 -13.46 5.09 -28.09
CA TYR A 5 -12.48 4.63 -27.08
C TYR A 5 -11.19 4.11 -27.73
N ASN A 6 -11.30 3.25 -28.75
CA ASN A 6 -10.13 2.70 -29.43
C ASN A 6 -9.36 3.77 -30.23
N LEU A 7 -10.06 4.74 -30.83
CA LEU A 7 -9.42 5.87 -31.50
C LEU A 7 -8.65 6.76 -30.54
N LEU A 8 -9.22 7.03 -29.36
CA LEU A 8 -8.54 7.78 -28.29
C LEU A 8 -7.32 7.02 -27.77
N LEU A 9 -7.42 5.72 -27.55
CA LEU A 9 -6.28 4.89 -27.14
C LEU A 9 -5.15 4.92 -28.16
N PHE A 10 -5.47 4.86 -29.44
CA PHE A 10 -4.47 4.97 -30.51
C PHE A 10 -3.73 6.31 -30.45
N LYS A 11 -4.46 7.43 -30.36
CA LYS A 11 -3.86 8.77 -30.23
C LYS A 11 -3.00 8.88 -28.96
N VAL A 12 -3.50 8.41 -27.82
CA VAL A 12 -2.76 8.40 -26.55
C VAL A 12 -1.49 7.55 -26.65
N SER A 13 -1.54 6.41 -27.34
CA SER A 13 -0.35 5.55 -27.48
C SER A 13 0.78 6.23 -28.27
N ILE A 14 0.44 7.00 -29.31
CA ILE A 14 1.41 7.78 -30.08
C ILE A 14 1.98 8.92 -29.22
N LEU A 15 1.11 9.67 -28.54
CA LEU A 15 1.52 10.78 -27.67
C LEU A 15 2.46 10.29 -26.55
N LEU A 16 2.16 9.17 -25.91
CA LEU A 16 3.02 8.60 -24.86
C LEU A 16 4.40 8.19 -25.39
N ARG A 17 4.50 7.68 -26.61
CA ARG A 17 5.80 7.38 -27.25
C ARG A 17 6.62 8.64 -27.47
N PHE A 18 5.98 9.73 -27.87
CA PHE A 18 6.66 11.02 -28.01
C PHE A 18 7.12 11.59 -26.68
N ILE A 19 6.25 11.60 -25.65
CA ILE A 19 6.61 12.09 -24.29
C ILE A 19 7.71 11.23 -23.66
N ALA A 20 7.77 9.94 -23.98
CA ALA A 20 8.79 9.02 -23.48
C ALA A 20 10.23 9.45 -23.88
N LEU A 21 10.40 10.26 -24.92
CA LEU A 21 11.71 10.81 -25.29
C LEU A 21 12.26 11.79 -24.25
N PHE A 22 11.38 12.47 -23.51
CA PHE A 22 11.72 13.57 -22.60
C PHE A 22 11.45 13.25 -21.12
N ASN A 23 10.66 12.19 -20.84
CA ASN A 23 10.25 11.86 -19.48
C ASN A 23 10.62 10.43 -19.12
N LYS A 24 11.55 10.27 -18.18
CA LYS A 24 12.08 8.96 -17.74
C LYS A 24 10.97 8.01 -17.24
N LYS A 25 9.97 8.51 -16.50
CA LYS A 25 8.87 7.69 -15.97
C LYS A 25 7.96 7.18 -17.10
N ILE A 26 7.66 8.03 -18.09
CA ILE A 26 6.87 7.64 -19.26
C ILE A 26 7.68 6.70 -20.16
N LYS A 27 8.99 6.89 -20.26
CA LYS A 27 9.87 5.95 -20.96
C LYS A 27 9.80 4.54 -20.37
N LEU A 28 9.93 4.41 -19.05
CA LEU A 28 9.75 3.12 -18.34
C LEU A 28 8.37 2.50 -18.61
N PHE A 29 7.32 3.33 -18.62
CA PHE A 29 5.96 2.91 -18.89
C PHE A 29 5.77 2.36 -20.32
N VAL A 30 6.39 2.98 -21.32
CA VAL A 30 6.28 2.57 -22.73
C VAL A 30 7.19 1.39 -23.05
N ASP A 31 8.47 1.46 -22.64
CA ASP A 31 9.46 0.44 -22.96
C ASP A 31 9.22 -0.86 -22.21
N GLY A 32 8.77 -0.78 -20.95
CA GLY A 32 8.44 -1.96 -20.17
C GLY A 32 7.33 -2.81 -20.81
N ARG A 33 6.35 -2.17 -21.48
CA ARG A 33 5.28 -2.89 -22.18
C ARG A 33 5.73 -3.63 -23.44
N LYS A 34 6.84 -3.22 -24.05
CA LYS A 34 7.43 -3.95 -25.19
C LYS A 34 7.90 -5.36 -24.77
N GLN A 35 8.28 -5.52 -23.50
CA GLN A 35 8.77 -6.79 -22.95
C GLN A 35 7.66 -7.72 -22.44
N THR A 36 6.40 -7.25 -22.37
CA THR A 36 5.28 -8.01 -21.76
C THR A 36 5.15 -9.40 -22.39
N PHE A 37 5.05 -9.49 -23.71
CA PHE A 37 4.84 -10.77 -24.39
C PHE A 37 6.07 -11.70 -24.30
N ASN A 38 7.28 -11.15 -24.30
CA ASN A 38 8.51 -11.94 -24.12
C ASN A 38 8.55 -12.58 -22.73
N LYS A 39 8.16 -11.84 -21.68
CA LYS A 39 8.08 -12.39 -20.31
C LYS A 39 7.04 -13.50 -20.17
N LEU A 40 5.98 -13.44 -20.94
CA LEU A 40 4.92 -14.44 -20.94
C LEU A 40 5.28 -15.72 -21.69
N ASN A 41 6.44 -15.81 -22.36
CA ASN A 41 6.86 -17.01 -23.07
C ASN A 41 7.07 -18.23 -22.15
N SER A 42 7.33 -17.99 -20.85
CA SER A 42 7.42 -19.04 -19.84
C SER A 42 6.08 -19.71 -19.50
N ILE A 43 4.94 -19.13 -19.90
CA ILE A 43 3.61 -19.73 -19.71
C ILE A 43 3.32 -20.66 -20.87
N GLN A 44 3.13 -21.95 -20.54
CA GLN A 44 2.78 -23.00 -21.48
C GLN A 44 1.25 -23.18 -21.56
N LYS A 45 0.74 -23.75 -22.64
CA LYS A 45 -0.72 -23.99 -22.83
C LYS A 45 -1.32 -24.94 -21.80
N THR A 46 -0.50 -25.78 -21.20
CA THR A 46 -0.89 -26.76 -20.18
C THR A 46 -0.86 -26.20 -18.76
N ASP A 47 -0.32 -24.99 -18.57
CA ASP A 47 -0.23 -24.39 -17.25
C ASP A 47 -1.62 -23.93 -16.78
N LYS A 48 -1.90 -24.17 -15.50
CA LYS A 48 -3.03 -23.57 -14.79
C LYS A 48 -2.63 -22.19 -14.28
N VAL A 49 -3.32 -21.15 -14.71
CA VAL A 49 -2.90 -19.77 -14.44
C VAL A 49 -3.91 -19.02 -13.58
N ILE A 50 -3.40 -18.40 -12.52
CA ILE A 50 -4.10 -17.40 -11.72
C ILE A 50 -3.51 -16.05 -12.08
N TRP A 51 -4.34 -15.11 -12.54
CA TRP A 51 -3.88 -13.80 -12.94
C TRP A 51 -4.33 -12.70 -12.01
N PHE A 52 -3.37 -11.88 -11.54
CA PHE A 52 -3.59 -10.67 -10.76
C PHE A 52 -3.27 -9.42 -11.58
N HIS A 53 -4.13 -8.41 -11.46
CA HIS A 53 -3.86 -7.10 -12.04
C HIS A 53 -4.00 -5.99 -11.00
N ALA A 54 -2.95 -5.15 -10.88
CA ALA A 54 -2.89 -3.98 -10.02
C ALA A 54 -2.37 -2.76 -10.80
N ALA A 55 -2.92 -1.56 -10.56
CA ALA A 55 -2.39 -0.37 -11.21
C ALA A 55 -1.02 0.05 -10.67
N SER A 56 -0.80 -0.07 -9.37
CA SER A 56 0.35 0.50 -8.66
C SER A 56 0.82 -0.39 -7.51
N LEU A 57 1.91 0.01 -6.84
CA LEU A 57 2.41 -0.68 -5.65
C LEU A 57 1.35 -0.77 -4.54
N GLY A 58 0.65 0.33 -4.25
CA GLY A 58 -0.35 0.36 -3.17
C GLY A 58 -1.52 -0.59 -3.40
N GLU A 59 -1.93 -0.79 -4.66
CA GLU A 59 -2.96 -1.77 -5.00
C GLU A 59 -2.43 -3.20 -4.98
N PHE A 60 -1.19 -3.41 -5.43
CA PHE A 60 -0.52 -4.71 -5.30
C PHE A 60 -0.48 -5.18 -3.84
N GLU A 61 -0.18 -4.28 -2.90
CA GLU A 61 -0.16 -4.61 -1.46
C GLU A 61 -1.54 -5.08 -0.94
N GLN A 62 -2.63 -4.69 -1.61
CA GLN A 62 -3.98 -5.22 -1.33
C GLN A 62 -4.23 -6.60 -1.95
N GLY A 63 -3.55 -6.96 -3.05
CA GLY A 63 -3.61 -8.30 -3.64
C GLY A 63 -2.66 -9.30 -2.98
N ARG A 64 -1.62 -8.82 -2.33
CA ARG A 64 -0.51 -9.62 -1.83
C ARG A 64 -0.92 -10.72 -0.84
N PRO A 65 -1.78 -10.48 0.17
CA PRO A 65 -2.24 -11.55 1.07
C PRO A 65 -2.95 -12.70 0.33
N ILE A 66 -3.68 -12.38 -0.74
CA ILE A 66 -4.36 -13.39 -1.58
C ILE A 66 -3.31 -14.16 -2.39
N ILE A 67 -2.30 -13.48 -2.96
CA ILE A 67 -1.22 -14.14 -3.71
C ILE A 67 -0.47 -15.11 -2.80
N GLU A 68 -0.11 -14.70 -1.60
CA GLU A 68 0.59 -15.51 -0.60
C GLU A 68 -0.21 -16.76 -0.24
N ALA A 69 -1.50 -16.60 0.09
CA ALA A 69 -2.41 -17.70 0.40
C ALA A 69 -2.63 -18.66 -0.78
N LEU A 70 -2.70 -18.15 -2.01
CA LEU A 70 -2.88 -18.98 -3.20
C LEU A 70 -1.61 -19.75 -3.54
N LYS A 71 -0.43 -19.14 -3.41
CA LYS A 71 0.86 -19.81 -3.69
C LYS A 71 1.11 -20.99 -2.73
N GLU A 72 0.74 -20.80 -1.47
CA GLU A 72 0.81 -21.86 -0.47
C GLU A 72 -0.12 -23.04 -0.79
N ARG A 73 -1.36 -22.73 -1.19
CA ARG A 73 -2.41 -23.75 -1.39
C ARG A 73 -2.37 -24.41 -2.77
N TYR A 74 -2.11 -23.64 -3.82
CA TYR A 74 -2.19 -24.08 -5.22
C TYR A 74 -0.80 -24.12 -5.87
N LYS A 75 0.07 -24.99 -5.36
CA LYS A 75 1.48 -25.13 -5.78
C LYS A 75 1.68 -25.39 -7.26
N ASN A 76 0.70 -26.02 -7.93
CA ASN A 76 0.75 -26.37 -9.36
C ASN A 76 0.22 -25.24 -10.28
N HIS A 77 -0.28 -24.13 -9.71
CA HIS A 77 -0.71 -22.99 -10.51
C HIS A 77 0.43 -21.99 -10.70
N LYS A 78 0.50 -21.47 -11.90
CA LYS A 78 1.33 -20.31 -12.24
C LYS A 78 0.64 -19.02 -11.82
N ILE A 79 1.33 -18.16 -11.11
CA ILE A 79 0.81 -16.83 -10.75
C ILE A 79 1.40 -15.80 -11.70
N VAL A 80 0.53 -15.14 -12.47
CA VAL A 80 0.89 -14.01 -13.32
C VAL A 80 0.44 -12.72 -12.63
N VAL A 81 1.35 -11.78 -12.42
CA VAL A 81 1.05 -10.47 -11.86
C VAL A 81 1.32 -9.40 -12.92
N THR A 82 0.32 -8.57 -13.19
CA THR A 82 0.47 -7.45 -14.12
C THR A 82 0.31 -6.11 -13.42
N PHE A 83 1.14 -5.15 -13.82
CA PHE A 83 1.06 -3.76 -13.36
C PHE A 83 0.68 -2.81 -14.49
N PHE A 84 -0.07 -1.77 -14.16
CA PHE A 84 -0.28 -0.67 -15.11
C PHE A 84 0.86 0.36 -15.02
N SER A 85 1.30 0.72 -13.83
CA SER A 85 2.24 1.81 -13.55
C SER A 85 3.67 1.31 -13.25
N PRO A 86 4.71 2.09 -13.64
CA PRO A 86 6.09 1.80 -13.23
C PRO A 86 6.29 1.75 -11.71
N SER A 87 5.50 2.50 -10.93
CA SER A 87 5.62 2.54 -9.47
C SER A 87 5.38 1.19 -8.80
N GLY A 88 4.57 0.33 -9.39
CA GLY A 88 4.39 -1.04 -8.92
C GLY A 88 5.41 -2.00 -9.54
N TYR A 89 5.53 -1.94 -10.87
CA TYR A 89 6.36 -2.87 -11.61
C TYR A 89 7.84 -2.78 -11.23
N GLU A 90 8.44 -1.59 -11.21
CA GLU A 90 9.88 -1.44 -10.95
C GLU A 90 10.30 -1.95 -9.56
N ILE A 91 9.39 -1.84 -8.58
CA ILE A 91 9.63 -2.31 -7.21
C ILE A 91 9.38 -3.81 -7.08
N ARG A 92 8.41 -4.36 -7.83
CA ARG A 92 7.96 -5.76 -7.68
C ARG A 92 8.28 -6.68 -8.87
N LYS A 93 9.06 -6.24 -9.85
CA LYS A 93 9.42 -7.04 -11.03
C LYS A 93 10.12 -8.36 -10.73
N ASN A 94 10.74 -8.47 -9.56
CA ASN A 94 11.40 -9.68 -9.06
C ASN A 94 10.64 -10.30 -7.87
N TYR A 95 9.32 -10.15 -7.80
CA TYR A 95 8.52 -10.71 -6.72
C TYR A 95 8.50 -12.25 -6.82
N ASN A 96 9.09 -12.91 -5.83
CA ASN A 96 9.43 -14.34 -5.84
C ASN A 96 8.23 -15.31 -5.76
N LEU A 97 7.03 -14.82 -5.38
CA LEU A 97 5.83 -15.65 -5.33
C LEU A 97 5.02 -15.63 -6.64
N ALA A 98 5.40 -14.76 -7.59
CA ALA A 98 4.82 -14.75 -8.93
C ALA A 98 5.76 -15.42 -9.94
N ASP A 99 5.20 -16.29 -10.79
CA ASP A 99 5.96 -16.95 -11.84
C ASP A 99 6.29 -15.98 -12.99
N VAL A 100 5.42 -15.00 -13.23
CA VAL A 100 5.64 -13.90 -14.18
C VAL A 100 5.16 -12.59 -13.60
N VAL A 101 6.02 -11.56 -13.65
CA VAL A 101 5.64 -10.17 -13.37
C VAL A 101 5.91 -9.33 -14.62
N CYS A 102 4.87 -8.67 -15.15
CA CYS A 102 4.99 -7.84 -16.34
C CYS A 102 4.05 -6.63 -16.29
N TYR A 103 4.17 -5.75 -17.29
CA TYR A 103 3.16 -4.72 -17.50
C TYR A 103 1.91 -5.29 -18.19
N LEU A 104 0.72 -4.79 -17.83
CA LEU A 104 -0.47 -4.99 -18.64
C LEU A 104 -0.24 -4.32 -20.01
N PRO A 105 -0.47 -5.00 -21.15
CA PRO A 105 -0.37 -4.34 -22.45
C PRO A 105 -1.40 -3.20 -22.58
N PHE A 106 -1.19 -2.29 -23.53
CA PHE A 106 -2.21 -1.28 -23.82
C PHE A 106 -3.54 -1.95 -24.18
N ASP A 107 -4.65 -1.37 -23.69
CA ASP A 107 -6.01 -1.91 -23.80
C ASP A 107 -6.58 -1.87 -25.22
N THR A 108 -5.76 -2.18 -26.25
CA THR A 108 -6.25 -2.38 -27.62
C THR A 108 -6.82 -3.78 -27.76
N LYS A 109 -7.84 -3.95 -28.62
CA LYS A 109 -8.48 -5.26 -28.85
C LYS A 109 -7.47 -6.36 -29.21
N SER A 110 -6.49 -6.05 -30.07
CA SER A 110 -5.47 -7.01 -30.50
C SER A 110 -4.54 -7.42 -29.36
N ASN A 111 -4.03 -6.43 -28.60
CA ASN A 111 -3.14 -6.70 -27.48
C ASN A 111 -3.83 -7.52 -26.38
N VAL A 112 -5.06 -7.12 -26.03
CA VAL A 112 -5.85 -7.77 -25.00
C VAL A 112 -6.15 -9.22 -25.37
N LYS A 113 -6.64 -9.44 -26.61
CA LYS A 113 -6.90 -10.80 -27.10
C LYS A 113 -5.62 -11.65 -27.02
N LYS A 114 -4.49 -11.16 -27.60
CA LYS A 114 -3.20 -11.85 -27.56
C LYS A 114 -2.74 -12.14 -26.15
N PHE A 115 -2.96 -11.20 -25.22
CA PHE A 115 -2.57 -11.36 -23.82
C PHE A 115 -3.39 -12.45 -23.13
N ILE A 116 -4.72 -12.38 -23.22
CA ILE A 116 -5.62 -13.36 -22.61
C ILE A 116 -5.42 -14.76 -23.22
N ASP A 117 -5.30 -14.86 -24.54
CA ASP A 117 -5.01 -16.15 -25.23
C ASP A 117 -3.66 -16.75 -24.77
N LYS A 118 -2.68 -15.90 -24.43
CA LYS A 118 -1.36 -16.35 -23.99
C LYS A 118 -1.35 -16.82 -22.53
N ILE A 119 -2.03 -16.12 -21.64
CA ILE A 119 -2.06 -16.49 -20.21
C ILE A 119 -3.20 -17.42 -19.84
N HIS A 120 -4.28 -17.49 -20.66
CA HIS A 120 -5.48 -18.37 -20.49
C HIS A 120 -5.85 -18.63 -19.02
N PRO A 121 -6.14 -17.59 -18.21
CA PRO A 121 -6.27 -17.75 -16.78
C PRO A 121 -7.54 -18.48 -16.40
N GLU A 122 -7.47 -19.39 -15.42
CA GLU A 122 -8.66 -20.01 -14.81
C GLU A 122 -9.44 -18.96 -14.00
N ILE A 123 -8.74 -18.03 -13.37
CA ILE A 123 -9.33 -16.90 -12.66
C ILE A 123 -8.52 -15.62 -12.87
N ALA A 124 -9.22 -14.50 -13.08
CA ALA A 124 -8.68 -13.15 -13.15
C ALA A 124 -9.07 -12.37 -11.89
N ILE A 125 -8.09 -11.86 -11.16
CA ILE A 125 -8.28 -11.11 -9.92
C ILE A 125 -7.84 -9.67 -10.16
N ILE A 126 -8.81 -8.79 -10.33
CA ILE A 126 -8.59 -7.37 -10.59
C ILE A 126 -8.65 -6.61 -9.26
N ILE A 127 -7.68 -5.72 -9.02
CA ILE A 127 -7.57 -5.01 -7.76
C ILE A 127 -8.06 -3.58 -7.93
N LYS A 128 -9.07 -3.20 -7.18
CA LYS A 128 -9.55 -1.83 -6.91
C LYS A 128 -10.26 -1.14 -8.09
N TYR A 129 -9.54 -0.46 -9.02
CA TYR A 129 -10.16 0.48 -9.99
C TYR A 129 -9.86 0.18 -11.46
N GLU A 130 -9.29 -0.97 -11.77
CA GLU A 130 -8.77 -1.30 -13.09
C GLU A 130 -9.87 -1.78 -14.06
N PHE A 131 -10.69 -0.83 -14.52
CA PHE A 131 -11.85 -1.07 -15.38
C PHE A 131 -11.52 -0.77 -16.86
N TRP A 132 -10.67 -1.57 -17.49
CA TRP A 132 -10.24 -1.42 -18.88
C TRP A 132 -11.26 -2.00 -19.83
N PRO A 133 -11.92 -1.18 -20.71
CA PRO A 133 -13.08 -1.62 -21.48
C PRO A 133 -12.85 -2.80 -22.43
N ASN A 134 -11.72 -2.84 -23.15
CA ASN A 134 -11.46 -3.96 -24.06
C ASN A 134 -11.07 -5.21 -23.27
N LEU A 135 -10.29 -5.07 -22.20
CA LEU A 135 -9.90 -6.15 -21.31
C LEU A 135 -11.13 -6.82 -20.68
N LEU A 136 -12.00 -6.03 -20.07
CA LEU A 136 -13.23 -6.54 -19.45
C LEU A 136 -14.17 -7.17 -20.49
N SER A 137 -14.21 -6.62 -21.71
CA SER A 137 -14.98 -7.23 -22.79
C SER A 137 -14.41 -8.58 -23.22
N GLU A 138 -13.09 -8.74 -23.27
CA GLU A 138 -12.45 -9.98 -23.71
C GLU A 138 -12.53 -11.08 -22.62
N VAL A 139 -12.28 -10.77 -21.34
CA VAL A 139 -12.44 -11.76 -20.28
C VAL A 139 -13.88 -12.27 -20.18
N ARG A 140 -14.89 -11.36 -20.35
CA ARG A 140 -16.31 -11.74 -20.42
C ARG A 140 -16.60 -12.64 -21.61
N LYS A 141 -16.07 -12.29 -22.80
CA LYS A 141 -16.26 -13.04 -24.05
C LYS A 141 -15.72 -14.45 -23.94
N GLN A 142 -14.56 -14.62 -23.29
CA GLN A 142 -13.92 -15.92 -23.09
C GLN A 142 -14.45 -16.70 -21.87
N GLY A 143 -15.43 -16.15 -21.13
CA GLY A 143 -16.02 -16.80 -19.96
C GLY A 143 -15.08 -16.96 -18.77
N ILE A 144 -14.01 -16.13 -18.70
CA ILE A 144 -13.02 -16.23 -17.63
C ILE A 144 -13.63 -15.77 -16.30
N ASN A 145 -13.53 -16.60 -15.27
CA ASN A 145 -13.96 -16.23 -13.94
C ASN A 145 -13.17 -15.00 -13.46
N THR A 146 -13.84 -13.85 -13.37
CA THR A 146 -13.20 -12.57 -13.06
C THR A 146 -13.79 -11.97 -11.80
N ILE A 147 -12.97 -11.68 -10.80
CA ILE A 147 -13.40 -11.04 -9.56
C ILE A 147 -12.70 -9.70 -9.34
N LEU A 148 -13.44 -8.76 -8.73
CA LEU A 148 -12.88 -7.53 -8.22
C LEU A 148 -12.61 -7.67 -6.73
N ILE A 149 -11.38 -7.41 -6.29
CA ILE A 149 -11.04 -7.40 -4.86
C ILE A 149 -10.66 -6.00 -4.38
N SER A 150 -10.89 -5.73 -3.09
CA SER A 150 -10.64 -4.42 -2.45
C SER A 150 -11.29 -3.26 -3.21
N GLY A 151 -12.45 -3.52 -3.85
CA GLY A 151 -13.15 -2.54 -4.68
C GLY A 151 -13.70 -1.36 -3.87
N ILE A 152 -13.53 -0.15 -4.40
CA ILE A 152 -14.18 1.07 -3.88
C ILE A 152 -14.87 1.79 -5.03
N PHE A 153 -16.15 2.10 -4.84
CA PHE A 153 -16.92 2.89 -5.79
C PHE A 153 -17.27 4.25 -5.22
N ARG A 154 -17.33 5.27 -6.09
CA ARG A 154 -17.62 6.66 -5.73
C ARG A 154 -18.67 7.24 -6.66
N LYS A 155 -19.63 8.00 -6.10
CA LYS A 155 -20.75 8.61 -6.83
C LYS A 155 -20.32 9.46 -8.05
N LYS A 156 -19.09 9.99 -8.02
CA LYS A 156 -18.55 10.79 -9.14
C LYS A 156 -18.12 9.96 -10.36
N GLN A 157 -17.92 8.65 -10.22
CA GLN A 157 -17.49 7.78 -11.33
C GLN A 157 -18.57 7.69 -12.41
N SER A 158 -18.13 7.48 -13.66
CA SER A 158 -18.99 7.45 -14.85
C SER A 158 -20.09 6.39 -14.79
N PHE A 159 -19.86 5.27 -14.11
CA PHE A 159 -20.85 4.20 -13.93
C PHE A 159 -22.19 4.70 -13.37
N PHE A 160 -22.16 5.70 -12.51
CA PHE A 160 -23.34 6.23 -11.79
C PHE A 160 -23.92 7.48 -12.46
N LYS A 161 -23.42 7.85 -13.65
CA LYS A 161 -23.93 9.00 -14.44
C LYS A 161 -24.91 8.52 -15.50
N TRP A 162 -25.81 9.41 -15.94
CA TRP A 162 -26.78 9.11 -17.01
C TRP A 162 -26.13 8.58 -18.30
N HIS A 163 -24.95 9.11 -18.67
CA HIS A 163 -24.15 8.72 -19.85
C HIS A 163 -23.24 7.50 -19.60
N GLY A 164 -23.28 6.89 -18.42
CA GLY A 164 -22.35 5.83 -17.99
C GLY A 164 -22.63 4.43 -18.51
N GLY A 165 -23.65 4.24 -19.37
CA GLY A 165 -24.10 2.92 -19.84
C GLY A 165 -23.00 2.07 -20.45
N PHE A 166 -22.10 2.68 -21.22
CA PHE A 166 -20.94 1.99 -21.81
C PHE A 166 -20.03 1.37 -20.75
N MET A 167 -19.69 2.12 -19.70
CA MET A 167 -18.81 1.63 -18.63
C MET A 167 -19.55 0.66 -17.69
N ARG A 168 -20.86 0.88 -17.45
CA ARG A 168 -21.69 -0.06 -16.70
C ARG A 168 -21.72 -1.45 -17.32
N ASP A 169 -21.88 -1.51 -18.68
CA ASP A 169 -21.85 -2.78 -19.40
C ASP A 169 -20.57 -3.57 -19.13
N LYS A 170 -19.41 -2.88 -18.98
CA LYS A 170 -18.12 -3.55 -18.73
C LYS A 170 -18.04 -4.19 -17.35
N LEU A 171 -18.79 -3.66 -16.36
CA LEU A 171 -18.85 -4.28 -15.03
C LEU A 171 -19.49 -5.69 -15.04
N ASN A 172 -20.29 -6.03 -16.06
CA ASN A 172 -20.82 -7.39 -16.24
C ASN A 172 -19.73 -8.45 -16.53
N ALA A 173 -18.48 -8.06 -16.67
CA ALA A 173 -17.35 -8.99 -16.75
C ALA A 173 -17.00 -9.62 -15.41
N PHE A 174 -17.45 -9.01 -14.30
CA PHE A 174 -17.13 -9.51 -12.97
C PHE A 174 -18.17 -10.54 -12.48
N ASN A 175 -17.70 -11.74 -12.17
CA ASN A 175 -18.50 -12.75 -11.52
C ASN A 175 -18.82 -12.40 -10.06
N HIS A 176 -17.89 -11.67 -9.39
CA HIS A 176 -18.13 -11.19 -8.03
C HIS A 176 -17.34 -9.91 -7.70
N PHE A 177 -17.93 -9.07 -6.84
CA PHE A 177 -17.32 -7.83 -6.33
C PHE A 177 -17.05 -7.96 -4.83
N TYR A 178 -15.78 -7.99 -4.41
CA TYR A 178 -15.36 -7.87 -3.02
C TYR A 178 -15.01 -6.42 -2.72
N LEU A 179 -15.87 -5.75 -1.98
CA LEU A 179 -15.80 -4.32 -1.72
C LEU A 179 -15.28 -4.02 -0.33
N GLN A 180 -14.66 -2.85 -0.17
CA GLN A 180 -14.15 -2.40 1.12
C GLN A 180 -15.24 -1.89 2.06
N ASN A 181 -16.36 -1.33 1.55
CA ASN A 181 -17.33 -0.64 2.39
C ASN A 181 -18.78 -0.72 1.88
N LYS A 182 -19.71 -0.41 2.80
CA LYS A 182 -21.16 -0.40 2.57
C LYS A 182 -21.59 0.62 1.51
N GLU A 183 -20.91 1.77 1.41
CA GLU A 183 -21.22 2.81 0.44
C GLU A 183 -21.00 2.33 -1.00
N SER A 184 -19.87 1.66 -1.25
CA SER A 184 -19.57 1.04 -2.54
C SER A 184 -20.61 -0.02 -2.93
N LYS A 185 -21.05 -0.86 -1.97
CA LYS A 185 -22.13 -1.82 -2.17
C LYS A 185 -23.41 -1.10 -2.57
N LYS A 186 -23.84 -0.08 -1.79
CA LYS A 186 -25.03 0.70 -2.09
C LYS A 186 -24.99 1.29 -3.50
N LEU A 187 -23.86 1.86 -3.91
CA LEU A 187 -23.69 2.44 -5.24
C LEU A 187 -23.84 1.39 -6.36
N LEU A 188 -23.19 0.22 -6.26
CA LEU A 188 -23.32 -0.82 -7.26
C LEU A 188 -24.76 -1.39 -7.34
N SER A 189 -25.42 -1.55 -6.19
CA SER A 189 -26.81 -2.01 -6.17
C SER A 189 -27.76 -1.02 -6.86
N THR A 190 -27.49 0.31 -6.87
CA THR A 190 -28.31 1.30 -7.62
C THR A 190 -28.25 1.11 -9.14
N ILE A 191 -27.31 0.36 -9.64
CA ILE A 191 -27.15 0.07 -11.08
C ILE A 191 -27.31 -1.42 -11.40
N GLY A 192 -27.94 -2.18 -10.49
CA GLY A 192 -28.44 -3.54 -10.73
C GLY A 192 -27.46 -4.68 -10.42
N PHE A 193 -26.35 -4.43 -9.72
CA PHE A 193 -25.44 -5.51 -9.30
C PHE A 193 -25.81 -6.05 -7.91
N GLU A 194 -25.89 -7.38 -7.80
CA GLU A 194 -26.24 -8.11 -6.57
C GLU A 194 -25.10 -9.05 -6.10
N ASN A 195 -24.22 -9.45 -7.01
CA ASN A 195 -23.08 -10.34 -6.77
C ASN A 195 -21.95 -9.62 -5.98
N ILE A 196 -22.29 -9.09 -4.79
CA ILE A 196 -21.45 -8.19 -4.00
C ILE A 196 -21.29 -8.70 -2.57
N THR A 197 -20.04 -8.81 -2.13
CA THR A 197 -19.69 -9.04 -0.72
C THR A 197 -18.87 -7.87 -0.19
N ILE A 198 -19.20 -7.39 1.02
CA ILE A 198 -18.33 -6.46 1.75
C ILE A 198 -17.29 -7.31 2.47
N ALA A 199 -16.09 -7.36 1.91
CA ALA A 199 -14.97 -8.12 2.49
C ALA A 199 -14.04 -7.25 3.34
N GLY A 200 -13.98 -5.94 3.08
CA GLY A 200 -13.01 -5.05 3.71
C GLY A 200 -11.73 -4.87 2.86
N ASP A 201 -10.68 -4.37 3.50
CA ASP A 201 -9.38 -4.15 2.88
C ASP A 201 -8.38 -5.21 3.38
N THR A 202 -7.84 -5.98 2.48
CA THR A 202 -6.88 -7.06 2.76
C THR A 202 -5.58 -6.58 3.42
N ARG A 203 -5.29 -5.26 3.39
CA ARG A 203 -4.15 -4.71 4.12
C ARG A 203 -4.26 -4.90 5.64
N PHE A 204 -5.48 -4.97 6.19
CA PHE A 204 -5.69 -5.24 7.61
C PHE A 204 -5.26 -6.66 7.99
N ASP A 205 -5.57 -7.64 7.15
CA ASP A 205 -5.13 -9.03 7.38
C ASP A 205 -3.60 -9.10 7.38
N ARG A 206 -2.96 -8.43 6.42
CA ARG A 206 -1.51 -8.42 6.30
C ARG A 206 -0.81 -7.79 7.52
N VAL A 207 -1.30 -6.66 8.01
CA VAL A 207 -0.67 -6.02 9.17
C VAL A 207 -0.91 -6.82 10.45
N LEU A 208 -2.03 -7.55 10.56
CA LEU A 208 -2.26 -8.46 11.67
C LEU A 208 -1.24 -9.63 11.67
N ASP A 209 -0.85 -10.12 10.49
CA ASP A 209 0.15 -11.18 10.36
C ASP A 209 1.55 -10.75 10.84
N ILE A 210 1.82 -9.45 10.92
CA ILE A 210 3.07 -8.92 11.52
C ILE A 210 3.21 -9.37 12.98
N LEU A 211 2.11 -9.46 13.73
CA LEU A 211 2.13 -9.91 15.13
C LEU A 211 2.53 -11.39 15.30
N LYS A 212 2.41 -12.19 14.24
CA LYS A 212 2.78 -13.62 14.25
C LYS A 212 4.25 -13.86 13.92
N GLN A 213 4.96 -12.83 13.47
CA GLN A 213 6.37 -12.89 13.11
C GLN A 213 7.24 -12.56 14.30
N ASP A 214 8.48 -13.04 14.27
CA ASP A 214 9.49 -12.55 15.19
C ASP A 214 9.87 -11.10 14.82
N ASN A 215 9.48 -10.18 15.68
CA ASN A 215 9.75 -8.75 15.53
C ASN A 215 10.95 -8.30 16.39
N SER A 216 11.64 -9.21 17.06
CA SER A 216 12.79 -8.88 17.90
C SER A 216 13.96 -8.32 17.08
N LEU A 217 14.58 -7.28 17.62
CA LEU A 217 15.76 -6.61 17.07
C LEU A 217 16.69 -6.25 18.24
N ASP A 218 17.77 -7.04 18.44
CA ASP A 218 18.67 -6.89 19.58
C ASP A 218 19.27 -5.49 19.68
N PHE A 219 19.66 -4.91 18.55
CA PHE A 219 20.19 -3.54 18.51
C PHE A 219 19.15 -2.47 18.91
N ILE A 220 17.85 -2.71 18.72
CA ILE A 220 16.80 -1.80 19.21
C ILE A 220 16.56 -2.01 20.70
N ASN A 221 16.61 -3.24 21.21
CA ASN A 221 16.55 -3.51 22.64
C ASN A 221 17.69 -2.80 23.38
N GLU A 222 18.93 -2.92 22.89
CA GLU A 222 20.09 -2.22 23.44
C GLU A 222 19.92 -0.70 23.40
N PHE A 223 19.52 -0.16 22.23
CA PHE A 223 19.29 1.28 22.09
C PHE A 223 18.20 1.77 23.03
N LYS A 224 17.03 1.11 23.05
CA LYS A 224 15.87 1.52 23.85
C LYS A 224 16.15 1.47 25.35
N ASN A 225 16.76 0.39 25.84
CA ASN A 225 17.12 0.18 27.24
C ASN A 225 15.98 0.59 28.21
N ASP A 226 14.77 0.08 27.97
CA ASP A 226 13.52 0.36 28.69
C ASP A 226 13.08 1.83 28.78
N THR A 227 13.71 2.70 27.98
CA THR A 227 13.41 4.14 27.94
C THR A 227 12.21 4.43 27.02
N TYR A 228 11.44 5.47 27.37
CA TYR A 228 10.36 5.97 26.49
C TYR A 228 10.89 6.30 25.10
N THR A 229 10.29 5.70 24.08
CA THR A 229 10.80 5.76 22.71
C THR A 229 9.74 6.24 21.72
N LEU A 230 10.05 7.35 21.04
CA LEU A 230 9.30 7.83 19.88
C LEU A 230 9.90 7.23 18.61
N VAL A 231 9.07 6.54 17.82
CA VAL A 231 9.46 6.05 16.49
C VAL A 231 8.82 6.92 15.40
N ALA A 232 9.65 7.61 14.64
CA ALA A 232 9.22 8.42 13.50
C ALA A 232 9.55 7.70 12.18
N GLY A 233 8.52 7.16 11.52
CA GLY A 233 8.67 6.36 10.31
C GLY A 233 8.27 7.07 9.04
N SER A 234 8.99 6.78 7.96
CA SER A 234 8.75 7.34 6.61
C SER A 234 8.72 8.88 6.59
N THR A 235 9.66 9.50 7.29
CA THR A 235 9.73 10.96 7.44
C THR A 235 10.19 11.66 6.16
N TRP A 236 9.72 12.90 5.99
CA TRP A 236 10.16 13.84 4.97
C TRP A 236 10.71 15.10 5.64
N LYS A 237 11.35 15.98 4.89
CA LYS A 237 11.99 17.18 5.42
C LYS A 237 11.06 18.04 6.30
N GLU A 238 9.79 18.14 5.96
CA GLU A 238 8.79 18.88 6.73
C GLU A 238 8.50 18.20 8.08
N ASP A 239 8.46 16.88 8.10
CA ASP A 239 8.28 16.08 9.32
C ASP A 239 9.54 16.17 10.21
N GLU A 240 10.71 16.05 9.59
CA GLU A 240 12.02 16.10 10.25
C GLU A 240 12.27 17.43 10.94
N LYS A 241 11.82 18.55 10.38
CA LYS A 241 11.90 19.86 11.03
C LYS A 241 11.19 19.90 12.39
N LEU A 242 9.97 19.34 12.46
CA LEU A 242 9.22 19.30 13.72
C LEU A 242 9.91 18.36 14.74
N LEU A 243 10.40 17.22 14.28
CA LEU A 243 11.13 16.25 15.11
C LEU A 243 12.42 16.86 15.67
N VAL A 244 13.24 17.45 14.82
CA VAL A 244 14.52 18.08 15.22
C VAL A 244 14.30 19.24 16.20
N ASN A 245 13.28 20.07 15.95
CA ASN A 245 12.93 21.14 16.90
C ASN A 245 12.58 20.57 18.28
N TYR A 246 11.72 19.54 18.33
CA TYR A 246 11.34 18.88 19.60
C TYR A 246 12.55 18.24 20.28
N ILE A 247 13.36 17.50 19.55
CA ILE A 247 14.53 16.78 20.09
C ILE A 247 15.55 17.77 20.68
N ASN A 248 15.82 18.87 19.97
CA ASN A 248 16.84 19.81 20.39
C ASN A 248 16.41 20.71 21.57
N ASN A 249 15.13 21.11 21.60
CA ASN A 249 14.66 22.17 22.50
C ASN A 249 13.77 21.66 23.65
N HIS A 250 13.14 20.46 23.51
CA HIS A 250 12.12 20.01 24.44
C HIS A 250 12.34 18.59 24.98
N ALA A 251 13.11 17.75 24.27
CA ALA A 251 13.35 16.37 24.69
C ALA A 251 14.18 16.28 25.97
N LEU A 252 13.73 15.47 26.92
CA LEU A 252 14.43 15.17 28.15
C LEU A 252 15.42 14.01 27.96
N ALA A 253 16.31 13.81 28.94
CA ALA A 253 17.34 12.76 28.86
C ALA A 253 16.76 11.33 28.89
N ASP A 254 15.56 11.16 29.43
CA ASP A 254 14.81 9.91 29.50
C ASP A 254 13.90 9.65 28.28
N GLU A 255 14.17 10.30 27.15
CA GLU A 255 13.49 10.11 25.88
C GLU A 255 14.45 9.63 24.82
N LYS A 256 14.03 8.66 24.02
CA LYS A 256 14.76 8.16 22.85
C LYS A 256 13.94 8.32 21.58
N PHE A 257 14.66 8.52 20.48
CA PHE A 257 14.06 8.79 19.19
C PHE A 257 14.64 7.86 18.13
N ILE A 258 13.77 7.15 17.41
CA ILE A 258 14.16 6.36 16.25
C ILE A 258 13.56 7.05 15.03
N ILE A 259 14.38 7.49 14.09
CA ILE A 259 13.96 8.19 12.89
C ILE A 259 14.29 7.34 11.67
N ALA A 260 13.28 6.96 10.90
CA ALA A 260 13.44 6.23 9.64
C ALA A 260 12.97 7.11 8.47
N PRO A 261 13.88 7.82 7.78
CA PRO A 261 13.55 8.66 6.64
C PRO A 261 12.93 7.85 5.49
N HIS A 262 12.01 8.47 4.74
CA HIS A 262 11.40 7.82 3.57
C HIS A 262 12.41 7.55 2.46
N ASN A 263 13.34 8.47 2.25
CA ASN A 263 14.39 8.35 1.24
C ASN A 263 15.73 8.08 1.91
N ILE A 264 16.39 6.98 1.53
CA ILE A 264 17.74 6.69 1.98
C ILE A 264 18.73 7.37 1.03
N ASN A 265 18.95 8.67 1.27
CA ASN A 265 19.91 9.49 0.53
C ASN A 265 21.01 9.97 1.49
N GLN A 266 22.24 9.55 1.25
CA GLN A 266 23.37 9.84 2.16
C GLN A 266 23.52 11.33 2.53
N LYS A 267 23.35 12.25 1.55
CA LYS A 267 23.42 13.68 1.82
C LYS A 267 22.32 14.15 2.78
N GLN A 268 21.06 13.69 2.55
CA GLN A 268 19.93 14.06 3.39
C GLN A 268 20.03 13.44 4.79
N ILE A 269 20.51 12.21 4.90
CA ILE A 269 20.75 11.53 6.19
C ILE A 269 21.80 12.31 6.98
N LYS A 270 22.90 12.72 6.35
CA LYS A 270 23.94 13.51 6.99
C LYS A 270 23.43 14.89 7.43
N GLU A 271 22.68 15.59 6.58
CA GLU A 271 22.03 16.85 6.92
C GLU A 271 21.10 16.70 8.15
N LEU A 272 20.32 15.60 8.21
CA LEU A 272 19.48 15.30 9.37
C LEU A 272 20.31 15.04 10.62
N GLN A 273 21.33 14.20 10.56
CA GLN A 273 22.22 13.88 11.68
C GLN A 273 22.90 15.14 12.23
N GLU A 274 23.44 16.01 11.36
CA GLU A 274 24.10 17.26 11.73
C GLU A 274 23.14 18.31 12.32
N SER A 275 21.84 18.23 12.03
CA SER A 275 20.82 19.14 12.58
C SER A 275 20.40 18.80 14.01
N ILE A 276 20.78 17.63 14.52
CA ILE A 276 20.40 17.13 15.85
C ILE A 276 21.52 17.36 16.85
N ASN A 277 21.24 18.13 17.92
CA ASN A 277 22.23 18.48 18.95
C ASN A 277 22.42 17.38 20.04
N LYS A 278 21.77 16.25 19.90
CA LYS A 278 21.85 15.11 20.85
C LYS A 278 22.75 14.02 20.28
N LYS A 279 23.28 13.16 21.16
CA LYS A 279 24.10 12.01 20.72
C LYS A 279 23.29 11.14 19.77
N THR A 280 23.72 11.11 18.51
CA THR A 280 23.01 10.48 17.38
C THR A 280 23.87 9.44 16.70
N ILE A 281 23.31 8.27 16.39
CA ILE A 281 23.97 7.20 15.67
C ILE A 281 23.16 6.80 14.44
N LEU A 282 23.83 6.39 13.36
CA LEU A 282 23.22 5.77 12.17
C LEU A 282 23.17 4.26 12.32
N TYR A 283 22.17 3.62 11.71
CA TYR A 283 22.11 2.15 11.66
C TYR A 283 23.32 1.54 10.97
N SER A 284 23.84 2.20 9.92
CA SER A 284 25.03 1.78 9.21
C SER A 284 26.33 1.84 10.05
N GLU A 285 26.32 2.60 11.15
CA GLU A 285 27.48 2.85 12.02
C GLU A 285 27.41 2.09 13.37
N LYS A 286 26.38 1.26 13.59
CA LYS A 286 26.07 0.66 14.88
C LYS A 286 27.07 -0.37 15.39
N GLU A 287 27.84 -1.00 14.49
CA GLU A 287 28.74 -2.10 14.86
C GLU A 287 29.87 -1.64 15.82
N GLY A 288 29.99 -2.32 16.95
CA GLY A 288 30.99 -2.01 17.97
C GLY A 288 30.70 -0.75 18.80
N GLN A 289 29.52 -0.14 18.66
CA GLN A 289 29.10 1.03 19.41
C GLN A 289 28.21 0.65 20.61
N ASN A 290 28.31 1.39 21.71
CA ASN A 290 27.34 1.31 22.79
C ASN A 290 26.07 2.09 22.40
N LEU A 291 25.04 1.37 21.96
CA LEU A 291 23.82 2.00 21.45
C LEU A 291 23.01 2.69 22.56
N SER A 292 23.08 2.17 23.77
CA SER A 292 22.31 2.70 24.92
C SER A 292 22.69 4.14 25.31
N GLU A 293 23.90 4.60 24.97
CA GLU A 293 24.34 5.96 25.23
C GLU A 293 23.77 7.00 24.25
N ASN A 294 23.24 6.58 23.13
CA ASN A 294 22.70 7.48 22.11
C ASN A 294 21.25 7.82 22.43
N GLN A 295 20.84 9.07 22.17
CA GLN A 295 19.47 9.52 22.34
C GLN A 295 18.67 9.43 21.03
N VAL A 296 19.34 9.50 19.88
CA VAL A 296 18.70 9.41 18.56
C VAL A 296 19.34 8.33 17.75
N PHE A 297 18.50 7.50 17.11
CA PHE A 297 18.92 6.45 16.18
C PHE A 297 18.28 6.67 14.82
N ILE A 298 19.08 6.98 13.81
CA ILE A 298 18.60 7.15 12.43
C ILE A 298 18.75 5.83 11.70
N ILE A 299 17.65 5.34 11.15
CA ILE A 299 17.59 4.07 10.39
C ILE A 299 17.79 4.40 8.91
N ASP A 300 19.02 4.36 8.47
CA ASP A 300 19.44 4.64 7.09
C ASP A 300 19.44 3.39 6.19
N THR A 301 18.51 2.48 6.46
CA THR A 301 18.27 1.27 5.66
C THR A 301 16.77 1.01 5.47
N ILE A 302 16.44 0.10 4.54
CA ILE A 302 15.06 -0.27 4.20
C ILE A 302 14.72 -1.62 4.84
N GLY A 303 13.43 -1.82 5.20
CA GLY A 303 12.86 -3.11 5.59
C GLY A 303 12.78 -3.38 7.09
N LEU A 304 13.28 -2.50 7.95
CA LEU A 304 13.26 -2.67 9.41
C LEU A 304 12.09 -1.96 10.10
N LEU A 305 11.55 -0.90 9.49
CA LEU A 305 10.60 0.01 10.14
C LEU A 305 9.37 -0.70 10.72
N THR A 306 8.81 -1.67 10.02
CA THR A 306 7.66 -2.44 10.49
C THR A 306 7.95 -3.12 11.83
N LYS A 307 9.12 -3.78 11.97
CA LYS A 307 9.55 -4.40 13.23
C LYS A 307 9.85 -3.35 14.31
N ILE A 308 10.45 -2.23 13.94
CA ILE A 308 10.82 -1.15 14.86
C ILE A 308 9.58 -0.54 15.53
N TYR A 309 8.43 -0.50 14.87
CA TYR A 309 7.18 -0.02 15.48
C TYR A 309 6.74 -0.84 16.70
N SER A 310 7.15 -2.10 16.85
CA SER A 310 6.86 -2.90 18.04
C SER A 310 7.53 -2.36 19.30
N TYR A 311 8.55 -1.53 19.18
CA TYR A 311 9.27 -0.91 20.28
C TYR A 311 8.78 0.49 20.65
N ALA A 312 7.85 1.03 19.88
CA ALA A 312 7.39 2.40 20.03
C ALA A 312 6.44 2.58 21.22
N ASP A 313 6.70 3.56 22.07
CA ASP A 313 5.71 4.08 23.02
C ASP A 313 4.74 5.06 22.32
N VAL A 314 5.22 5.73 21.27
CA VAL A 314 4.43 6.55 20.35
C VAL A 314 5.04 6.50 18.96
N ALA A 315 4.22 6.50 17.92
CA ALA A 315 4.65 6.57 16.54
C ALA A 315 4.30 7.92 15.92
N TYR A 316 5.25 8.50 15.19
CA TYR A 316 4.98 9.54 14.21
C TYR A 316 5.06 8.95 12.81
N VAL A 317 4.03 9.14 11.99
CA VAL A 317 4.03 8.66 10.61
C VAL A 317 4.12 9.82 9.64
N GLY A 318 5.20 9.87 8.88
CA GLY A 318 5.54 10.98 7.99
C GLY A 318 4.65 11.10 6.75
N GLY A 319 4.90 12.16 5.99
CA GLY A 319 4.25 12.50 4.73
C GLY A 319 2.93 13.25 4.86
N GLY A 320 2.30 13.24 6.03
CA GLY A 320 1.03 13.92 6.27
C GLY A 320 1.08 15.44 6.10
N LEU A 321 2.23 16.07 6.23
CA LEU A 321 2.40 17.53 6.07
C LEU A 321 2.47 17.96 4.58
N ALA A 322 3.17 17.21 3.73
CA ALA A 322 3.49 17.67 2.37
C ALA A 322 3.14 16.67 1.26
N THR A 323 3.67 15.46 1.31
CA THR A 323 3.66 14.49 0.20
C THR A 323 2.42 13.59 0.15
N GLY A 324 1.90 13.21 1.29
CA GLY A 324 0.79 12.29 1.51
C GLY A 324 1.14 11.28 2.60
N LEU A 325 0.21 11.06 3.52
CA LEU A 325 0.39 10.20 4.69
C LEU A 325 0.83 8.78 4.28
N HIS A 326 1.84 8.26 4.97
CA HIS A 326 2.29 6.89 4.83
C HIS A 326 1.43 5.89 5.62
N ASN A 327 1.83 4.62 5.63
CA ASN A 327 1.05 3.54 6.22
C ASN A 327 0.97 3.64 7.74
N ILE A 328 -0.20 3.95 8.28
CA ILE A 328 -0.47 3.99 9.73
C ILE A 328 -0.95 2.66 10.29
N LEU A 329 -1.28 1.67 9.44
CA LEU A 329 -1.80 0.39 9.91
C LEU A 329 -0.72 -0.43 10.62
N GLU A 330 0.56 -0.26 10.24
CA GLU A 330 1.67 -0.97 10.86
C GLU A 330 1.84 -0.61 12.34
N PRO A 331 2.03 0.68 12.75
CA PRO A 331 2.06 1.00 14.16
C PRO A 331 0.72 0.75 14.87
N ALA A 332 -0.42 0.91 14.18
CA ALA A 332 -1.73 0.62 14.76
C ALA A 332 -1.88 -0.84 15.20
N THR A 333 -1.30 -1.77 14.45
CA THR A 333 -1.38 -3.22 14.74
C THR A 333 -0.70 -3.59 16.08
N PHE A 334 0.36 -2.85 16.45
CA PHE A 334 1.03 -3.01 17.74
C PHE A 334 0.35 -2.28 18.91
N GLY A 335 -0.79 -1.62 18.65
CA GLY A 335 -1.47 -0.85 19.69
C GLY A 335 -0.71 0.41 20.11
N VAL A 336 0.06 1.00 19.18
CA VAL A 336 0.82 2.22 19.42
C VAL A 336 -0.06 3.44 19.13
N PRO A 337 -0.08 4.48 19.98
CA PRO A 337 -0.68 5.77 19.64
C PRO A 337 0.08 6.43 18.48
N ILE A 338 -0.67 7.01 17.54
CA ILE A 338 -0.11 7.52 16.30
C ILE A 338 -0.35 9.01 16.16
N VAL A 339 0.68 9.73 15.71
CA VAL A 339 0.62 11.15 15.34
C VAL A 339 1.08 11.32 13.90
N PHE A 340 0.45 12.22 13.15
CA PHE A 340 0.85 12.54 11.77
C PHE A 340 0.46 13.97 11.37
N GLY A 341 1.05 14.47 10.29
CA GLY A 341 0.76 15.81 9.75
C GLY A 341 -0.67 15.96 9.19
N ALA A 342 -1.33 17.07 9.47
CA ALA A 342 -2.76 17.28 9.22
C ALA A 342 -3.14 17.64 7.77
N ASN A 343 -2.17 17.87 6.86
CA ASN A 343 -2.47 18.47 5.55
C ASN A 343 -2.93 17.47 4.49
N LYS A 344 -2.36 16.25 4.46
CA LYS A 344 -2.47 15.31 3.33
C LYS A 344 -2.96 13.90 3.73
N TYR A 345 -3.82 13.77 4.74
CA TYR A 345 -4.34 12.47 5.20
C TYR A 345 -5.75 12.13 4.73
N LYS A 346 -6.60 13.12 4.36
CA LYS A 346 -8.06 12.96 4.13
C LYS A 346 -8.45 11.92 3.06
N LYS A 347 -7.55 11.52 2.17
CA LYS A 347 -7.79 10.47 1.17
C LYS A 347 -7.52 9.05 1.68
N PHE A 348 -7.00 8.91 2.89
CA PHE A 348 -6.75 7.64 3.56
C PHE A 348 -7.87 7.39 4.56
N GLN A 349 -8.72 6.39 4.27
CA GLN A 349 -9.93 6.13 5.05
C GLN A 349 -9.58 5.75 6.49
N GLU A 350 -8.57 4.91 6.68
CA GLU A 350 -8.05 4.47 7.97
C GLU A 350 -7.63 5.64 8.87
N ALA A 351 -6.99 6.65 8.30
CA ALA A 351 -6.58 7.84 9.05
C ALA A 351 -7.79 8.68 9.49
N THR A 352 -8.77 8.81 8.60
CA THR A 352 -10.02 9.54 8.90
C THR A 352 -10.83 8.84 9.98
N ASP A 353 -10.93 7.52 9.92
CA ASP A 353 -11.71 6.71 10.86
C ASP A 353 -11.03 6.71 12.23
N LEU A 354 -9.73 6.45 12.30
CA LEU A 354 -8.97 6.46 13.56
C LEU A 354 -8.94 7.85 14.21
N LEU A 355 -8.95 8.93 13.43
CA LEU A 355 -9.07 10.29 13.98
C LEU A 355 -10.42 10.50 14.63
N LYS A 356 -11.51 10.06 14.00
CA LYS A 356 -12.87 10.12 14.57
C LYS A 356 -13.02 9.27 15.84
N LEU A 357 -12.40 8.08 15.85
CA LEU A 357 -12.40 7.18 17.00
C LEU A 357 -11.50 7.67 18.15
N GLY A 358 -10.61 8.62 17.86
CA GLY A 358 -9.68 9.20 18.84
C GLY A 358 -8.41 8.38 19.06
N GLY A 359 -8.09 7.39 18.20
CA GLY A 359 -6.88 6.57 18.29
C GLY A 359 -5.61 7.26 17.78
N VAL A 360 -5.78 8.33 16.98
CA VAL A 360 -4.66 9.09 16.41
C VAL A 360 -4.79 10.58 16.69
N LYS A 361 -3.68 11.32 16.55
CA LYS A 361 -3.62 12.78 16.63
C LYS A 361 -2.97 13.36 15.39
N THR A 362 -3.28 14.64 15.10
CA THR A 362 -2.68 15.37 13.97
C THR A 362 -1.96 16.60 14.46
N VAL A 363 -0.93 17.01 13.72
CA VAL A 363 -0.14 18.22 13.99
C VAL A 363 0.05 19.05 12.72
N VAL A 364 0.11 20.37 12.85
CA VAL A 364 0.39 21.30 11.75
C VAL A 364 1.66 22.12 11.95
N ASN A 365 2.12 22.27 13.19
CA ASN A 365 3.25 23.13 13.56
C ASN A 365 4.00 22.57 14.80
N GLU A 366 5.11 23.24 15.15
CA GLU A 366 5.99 22.87 16.25
C GLU A 366 5.31 22.93 17.62
N GLN A 367 4.46 23.92 17.85
CA GLN A 367 3.76 24.09 19.11
C GLN A 367 2.78 22.94 19.38
N GLU A 368 1.97 22.56 18.37
CA GLU A 368 1.07 21.40 18.47
C GLU A 368 1.86 20.11 18.64
N PHE A 369 2.97 19.95 17.89
CA PHE A 369 3.86 18.81 18.01
C PHE A 369 4.35 18.66 19.44
N THR A 370 4.96 19.71 20.00
CA THR A 370 5.48 19.71 21.38
C THR A 370 4.38 19.41 22.39
N THR A 371 3.22 20.05 22.29
CA THR A 371 2.09 19.84 23.20
C THR A 371 1.61 18.39 23.20
N ILE A 372 1.43 17.81 22.01
CA ILE A 372 0.92 16.44 21.89
C ILE A 372 1.95 15.43 22.37
N PHE A 373 3.21 15.54 21.96
CA PHE A 373 4.25 14.58 22.39
C PHE A 373 4.57 14.65 23.87
N THR A 374 4.65 15.85 24.46
CA THR A 374 4.78 16.02 25.91
C THR A 374 3.58 15.39 26.65
N SER A 375 2.37 15.58 26.16
CA SER A 375 1.18 14.94 26.74
C SER A 375 1.22 13.41 26.64
N LEU A 376 1.64 12.88 25.50
CA LEU A 376 1.76 11.43 25.26
C LEU A 376 2.86 10.82 26.13
N LYS A 377 3.98 11.52 26.34
CA LYS A 377 5.04 11.08 27.26
C LYS A 377 4.53 11.00 28.71
N ASN A 378 3.95 12.09 29.19
CA ASN A 378 3.63 12.23 30.62
C ASN A 378 2.38 11.45 31.06
N LYS A 379 1.46 11.11 30.13
CA LYS A 379 0.18 10.48 30.45
C LYS A 379 0.10 9.06 29.89
N LYS A 380 0.65 8.08 30.62
CA LYS A 380 0.67 6.67 30.21
C LYS A 380 -0.74 6.13 29.89
N GLU A 381 -1.72 6.42 30.73
CA GLU A 381 -3.11 5.97 30.50
C GLU A 381 -3.70 6.52 29.20
N PHE A 382 -3.37 7.79 28.87
CA PHE A 382 -3.79 8.39 27.61
C PHE A 382 -3.15 7.67 26.42
N ARG A 383 -1.85 7.36 26.46
CA ARG A 383 -1.16 6.55 25.43
C ARG A 383 -1.83 5.20 25.25
N THR A 384 -2.03 4.48 26.34
CA THR A 384 -2.64 3.15 26.33
C THR A 384 -4.04 3.18 25.73
N LYS A 385 -4.85 4.20 26.09
CA LYS A 385 -6.19 4.37 25.50
C LYS A 385 -6.15 4.54 23.99
N LEU A 386 -5.28 5.41 23.46
CA LEU A 386 -5.16 5.63 22.03
C LEU A 386 -4.69 4.35 21.32
N GLY A 387 -3.68 3.70 21.89
CA GLY A 387 -3.15 2.44 21.36
C GLY A 387 -4.21 1.33 21.29
N SER A 388 -5.01 1.17 22.34
CA SER A 388 -6.09 0.19 22.38
C SER A 388 -7.17 0.44 21.32
N ILE A 389 -7.49 1.71 21.04
CA ILE A 389 -8.41 2.08 19.94
C ILE A 389 -7.81 1.65 18.59
N ASN A 390 -6.52 1.90 18.37
CA ASN A 390 -5.83 1.54 17.13
C ASN A 390 -5.81 0.02 16.92
N GLN A 391 -5.42 -0.75 17.93
CA GLN A 391 -5.39 -2.21 17.85
C GLN A 391 -6.78 -2.81 17.61
N LYS A 392 -7.80 -2.30 18.31
CA LYS A 392 -9.19 -2.72 18.13
C LYS A 392 -9.66 -2.45 16.70
N TYR A 393 -9.36 -1.26 16.17
CA TYR A 393 -9.71 -0.92 14.78
C TYR A 393 -9.08 -1.89 13.78
N ILE A 394 -7.82 -2.29 13.96
CA ILE A 394 -7.19 -3.30 13.11
C ILE A 394 -7.96 -4.63 13.19
N SER A 395 -8.17 -5.16 14.40
CA SER A 395 -8.80 -6.47 14.59
C SER A 395 -10.23 -6.54 14.04
N GLU A 396 -11.01 -5.46 14.15
CA GLU A 396 -12.39 -5.39 13.66
C GLU A 396 -12.52 -5.27 12.14
N ASN A 397 -11.43 -4.91 11.43
CA ASN A 397 -11.42 -4.74 9.97
C ASN A 397 -10.71 -5.88 9.21
N THR A 398 -10.32 -6.96 9.89
CA THR A 398 -9.70 -8.15 9.29
C THR A 398 -10.73 -9.14 8.73
N GLY A 399 -10.26 -10.15 7.98
CA GLY A 399 -11.07 -11.24 7.43
C GLY A 399 -11.34 -11.15 5.93
N ALA A 400 -10.87 -10.09 5.26
CA ALA A 400 -11.06 -9.90 3.82
C ALA A 400 -10.41 -11.02 3.01
N THR A 401 -9.17 -11.39 3.35
CA THR A 401 -8.42 -12.46 2.68
C THR A 401 -9.15 -13.79 2.78
N LYS A 402 -9.62 -14.16 3.98
CA LYS A 402 -10.39 -15.40 4.19
C LYS A 402 -11.65 -15.42 3.34
N THR A 403 -12.43 -14.35 3.35
CA THR A 403 -13.67 -14.23 2.59
C THR A 403 -13.46 -14.42 1.09
N ILE A 404 -12.39 -13.82 0.54
CA ILE A 404 -12.04 -13.95 -0.88
C ILE A 404 -11.53 -15.36 -1.20
N MET A 405 -10.67 -15.93 -0.35
CA MET A 405 -10.14 -17.26 -0.51
C MET A 405 -11.21 -18.34 -0.46
N ASP A 406 -12.26 -18.18 0.35
CA ASP A 406 -13.38 -19.11 0.43
C ASP A 406 -14.22 -19.16 -0.87
N TYR A 407 -14.28 -18.06 -1.62
CA TYR A 407 -14.85 -18.07 -2.97
C TYR A 407 -13.91 -18.76 -3.95
N ILE A 408 -12.63 -18.39 -3.98
CA ILE A 408 -11.66 -18.96 -4.92
C ILE A 408 -11.57 -20.48 -4.77
N LYS A 409 -11.62 -21.01 -3.54
CA LYS A 409 -11.66 -22.46 -3.26
C LYS A 409 -12.86 -23.20 -3.87
N LYS A 410 -13.96 -22.51 -4.12
CA LYS A 410 -15.16 -23.10 -4.73
C LYS A 410 -15.14 -23.03 -6.25
N THR A 411 -14.23 -22.27 -6.81
CA THR A 411 -14.19 -21.96 -8.24
C THR A 411 -12.94 -22.48 -8.96
N LEU A 412 -11.85 -22.77 -8.26
CA LEU A 412 -10.66 -23.50 -8.70
C LEU A 412 -10.71 -24.96 -8.22
#